data_fef896f1a2e3ab664d25e7c74ebf06da
#
_entry.id   fef896f1a2e3ab664d25e7c74ebf06da
#
_cell.length_a   1.000
_cell.length_b   1.000
_cell.length_c   1.000
_cell.angle_alpha   90.00
_cell.angle_beta   90.00
_cell.angle_gamma   90.00
#
_symmetry.space_group_name_H-M   'P 1'
#
loop_
_entity.id
_entity.type
_entity.pdbx_description
1 polymer ?
#
loop_
_entity_poly.entity_id
_entity_poly.type
_entity_poly.pdbx_seq_one_letter_code
_entity_poly.pdbx_strand_id
1 'polypeptide(L)'
;MGAGQFILGDAFAEVAEQQERLAADARVLLLARVEGFTEDGDLAGRPEPLGFVAIHDQIRATAAQTIGYFKEQGVDLKVISGDDPRTVSGIASQVGVPRAEAYVDATTLADDAAIAEAIERYSVFGRVKPEQKKAIRSWPPGAKGQHRGHDGRTA
;
A
#
# COMPACT_ATOMS: atom_id res chain seq x y z
N MET A 1 6.78 -16.61 -15.86
CA MET A 1 7.10 -15.49 -14.96
C MET A 1 6.05 -15.40 -13.86
N GLY A 2 6.45 -15.23 -12.60
CA GLY A 2 5.53 -15.15 -11.45
C GLY A 2 6.27 -14.99 -10.12
N ALA A 3 5.57 -15.22 -8.99
CA ALA A 3 6.19 -15.17 -7.68
C ALA A 3 7.17 -16.34 -7.50
N GLY A 4 8.41 -16.04 -7.08
CA GLY A 4 9.51 -17.00 -7.03
C GLY A 4 9.19 -18.25 -6.22
N GLN A 5 8.53 -18.10 -5.09
CA GLN A 5 8.12 -19.19 -4.21
C GLN A 5 7.17 -20.20 -4.86
N PHE A 6 6.29 -19.75 -5.77
CA PHE A 6 5.37 -20.63 -6.49
C PHE A 6 6.03 -21.32 -7.68
N ILE A 7 7.07 -20.69 -8.26
CA ILE A 7 7.78 -21.29 -9.41
C ILE A 7 8.82 -22.30 -8.95
N LEU A 8 9.60 -21.97 -7.92
CA LEU A 8 10.76 -22.76 -7.49
C LEU A 8 10.46 -23.70 -6.32
N GLY A 9 9.35 -23.53 -5.60
CA GLY A 9 9.07 -24.33 -4.40
C GLY A 9 10.24 -24.29 -3.42
N ASP A 10 10.74 -25.47 -3.01
CA ASP A 10 11.86 -25.59 -2.05
C ASP A 10 13.17 -24.96 -2.55
N ALA A 11 13.40 -24.92 -3.87
CA ALA A 11 14.59 -24.29 -4.46
C ALA A 11 14.54 -22.74 -4.38
N PHE A 12 13.43 -22.15 -3.94
CA PHE A 12 13.32 -20.69 -3.76
C PHE A 12 14.34 -20.14 -2.77
N ALA A 13 14.76 -20.92 -1.77
CA ALA A 13 15.76 -20.52 -0.78
C ALA A 13 17.09 -20.06 -1.42
N GLU A 14 17.45 -20.60 -2.59
CA GLU A 14 18.70 -20.26 -3.30
C GLU A 14 18.69 -18.81 -3.84
N VAL A 15 17.52 -18.22 -4.09
CA VAL A 15 17.34 -16.89 -4.69
C VAL A 15 16.58 -15.93 -3.78
N ALA A 16 16.13 -16.35 -2.62
CA ALA A 16 15.29 -15.59 -1.71
C ALA A 16 15.94 -14.25 -1.29
N GLU A 17 17.20 -14.29 -0.88
CA GLU A 17 17.95 -13.11 -0.46
C GLU A 17 18.08 -12.07 -1.59
N GLN A 18 18.28 -12.50 -2.82
CA GLN A 18 18.36 -11.62 -3.97
C GLN A 18 16.99 -11.00 -4.28
N GLN A 19 15.92 -11.79 -4.19
CA GLN A 19 14.56 -11.28 -4.36
C GLN A 19 14.21 -10.25 -3.28
N GLU A 20 14.54 -10.50 -2.02
CA GLU A 20 14.28 -9.57 -0.91
C GLU A 20 15.00 -8.23 -1.09
N ARG A 21 16.26 -8.26 -1.53
CA ARG A 21 17.01 -7.03 -1.84
C ARG A 21 16.34 -6.19 -2.93
N LEU A 22 15.81 -6.83 -3.97
CA LEU A 22 15.10 -6.15 -5.05
C LEU A 22 13.69 -5.72 -4.68
N ALA A 23 13.07 -6.38 -3.70
CA ALA A 23 11.70 -6.10 -3.26
C ALA A 23 11.58 -4.94 -2.27
N ALA A 24 12.69 -4.28 -1.91
CA ALA A 24 12.68 -3.17 -0.96
C ALA A 24 11.81 -2.00 -1.43
N ASP A 25 11.74 -1.75 -2.74
CA ASP A 25 11.01 -0.65 -3.36
C ASP A 25 10.27 -1.03 -4.66
N ALA A 26 10.22 -2.35 -4.97
CA ALA A 26 9.65 -2.86 -6.21
C ALA A 26 8.82 -4.13 -5.98
N ARG A 27 7.85 -4.37 -6.86
CA ARG A 27 7.25 -5.70 -7.01
C ARG A 27 8.18 -6.56 -7.85
N VAL A 28 8.69 -7.65 -7.28
CA VAL A 28 9.65 -8.54 -7.94
C VAL A 28 8.96 -9.81 -8.43
N LEU A 29 9.15 -10.11 -9.70
CA LEU A 29 8.72 -11.36 -10.32
C LEU A 29 9.96 -12.15 -10.76
N LEU A 30 9.94 -13.47 -10.54
CA LEU A 30 10.95 -14.38 -11.07
C LEU A 30 10.64 -14.73 -12.53
N LEU A 31 11.67 -14.65 -13.37
CA LEU A 31 11.68 -15.23 -14.72
C LEU A 31 12.42 -16.56 -14.65
N ALA A 32 11.77 -17.64 -15.04
CA ALA A 32 12.37 -18.97 -15.10
C ALA A 32 12.07 -19.63 -16.44
N ARG A 33 13.00 -20.46 -16.90
CA ARG A 33 12.81 -21.38 -18.02
C ARG A 33 12.21 -22.69 -17.48
N VAL A 34 11.24 -23.23 -18.18
CA VAL A 34 10.60 -24.50 -17.89
C VAL A 34 10.60 -25.37 -19.13
N GLU A 35 10.59 -26.68 -19.00
CA GLU A 35 10.55 -27.62 -20.12
C GLU A 35 9.17 -27.66 -20.79
N GLY A 36 8.10 -27.36 -20.02
CA GLY A 36 6.73 -27.34 -20.50
C GLY A 36 5.73 -27.27 -19.37
N PHE A 37 4.50 -27.67 -19.65
CA PHE A 37 3.43 -27.81 -18.68
C PHE A 37 2.87 -29.24 -18.74
N THR A 38 2.43 -29.75 -17.62
CA THR A 38 1.68 -31.02 -17.53
C THR A 38 0.25 -30.85 -18.08
N GLU A 39 -0.48 -31.93 -18.25
CA GLU A 39 -1.90 -31.88 -18.66
C GLU A 39 -2.77 -31.13 -17.63
N ASP A 40 -2.39 -31.15 -16.34
CA ASP A 40 -3.06 -30.44 -15.24
C ASP A 40 -2.67 -28.96 -15.14
N GLY A 41 -1.73 -28.49 -15.98
CA GLY A 41 -1.27 -27.11 -16.02
C GLY A 41 -0.13 -26.75 -15.08
N ASP A 42 0.44 -27.75 -14.39
CA ASP A 42 1.62 -27.58 -13.55
C ASP A 42 2.90 -27.47 -14.38
N LEU A 43 3.98 -26.96 -13.79
CA LEU A 43 5.27 -26.84 -14.44
C LEU A 43 5.90 -28.23 -14.63
N ALA A 44 6.27 -28.57 -15.88
CA ALA A 44 7.00 -29.79 -16.18
C ALA A 44 8.51 -29.58 -15.96
N GLY A 45 9.16 -30.56 -15.32
CA GLY A 45 10.58 -30.52 -15.02
C GLY A 45 10.94 -29.57 -13.87
N ARG A 46 12.25 -29.34 -13.68
CA ARG A 46 12.76 -28.40 -12.67
C ARG A 46 12.88 -27.00 -13.30
N PRO A 47 12.19 -25.97 -12.78
CA PRO A 47 12.33 -24.62 -13.29
C PRO A 47 13.74 -24.09 -13.09
N GLU A 48 14.33 -23.52 -14.14
CA GLU A 48 15.66 -22.89 -14.09
C GLU A 48 15.48 -21.36 -13.96
N PRO A 49 15.93 -20.73 -12.86
CA PRO A 49 15.82 -19.30 -12.69
C PRO A 49 16.74 -18.58 -13.69
N LEU A 50 16.19 -17.65 -14.46
CA LEU A 50 16.93 -16.82 -15.42
C LEU A 50 17.23 -15.43 -14.88
N GLY A 51 16.39 -14.91 -13.97
CA GLY A 51 16.55 -13.58 -13.41
C GLY A 51 15.27 -13.06 -12.79
N PHE A 52 15.32 -11.79 -12.39
CA PHE A 52 14.19 -11.09 -11.80
C PHE A 52 13.73 -9.91 -12.64
N VAL A 53 12.42 -9.67 -12.64
CA VAL A 53 11.81 -8.46 -13.19
C VAL A 53 11.32 -7.64 -12.01
N ALA A 54 11.95 -6.48 -11.77
CA ALA A 54 11.54 -5.53 -10.75
C ALA A 54 10.59 -4.50 -11.39
N ILE A 55 9.38 -4.41 -10.87
CA ILE A 55 8.35 -3.48 -11.32
C ILE A 55 8.24 -2.38 -10.28
N HIS A 56 8.66 -1.17 -10.64
CA HIS A 56 8.52 0.01 -9.80
C HIS A 56 7.26 0.78 -10.18
N ASP A 57 6.48 1.21 -9.20
CA ASP A 57 5.39 2.13 -9.45
C ASP A 57 5.94 3.52 -9.76
N GLN A 58 5.54 4.07 -10.90
CA GLN A 58 5.95 5.42 -11.28
C GLN A 58 5.07 6.45 -10.56
N ILE A 59 5.63 7.13 -9.58
CA ILE A 59 4.96 8.25 -8.93
C ILE A 59 4.78 9.37 -9.96
N ARG A 60 3.56 9.85 -10.14
CA ARG A 60 3.30 10.97 -11.06
C ARG A 60 4.07 12.21 -10.63
N ALA A 61 4.74 12.88 -11.56
CA ALA A 61 5.53 14.08 -11.27
C ALA A 61 4.72 15.19 -10.56
N THR A 62 3.41 15.25 -10.80
CA THR A 62 2.49 16.22 -10.18
C THR A 62 1.99 15.81 -8.80
N ALA A 63 2.26 14.57 -8.34
CA ALA A 63 1.71 14.08 -7.08
C ALA A 63 2.17 14.92 -5.88
N ALA A 64 3.46 15.21 -5.78
CA ALA A 64 4.00 16.04 -4.70
C ALA A 64 3.42 17.46 -4.69
N GLN A 65 3.20 18.06 -5.86
CA GLN A 65 2.59 19.40 -5.98
C GLN A 65 1.13 19.37 -5.50
N THR A 66 0.36 18.35 -5.91
CA THR A 66 -1.04 18.18 -5.51
C THR A 66 -1.17 17.97 -4.01
N ILE A 67 -0.32 17.14 -3.42
CA ILE A 67 -0.26 16.90 -1.96
C ILE A 67 0.11 18.19 -1.23
N GLY A 68 1.12 18.93 -1.72
CA GLY A 68 1.53 20.23 -1.18
C GLY A 68 0.37 21.23 -1.15
N TYR A 69 -0.37 21.35 -2.24
CA TYR A 69 -1.56 22.20 -2.32
C TYR A 69 -2.61 21.87 -1.27
N PHE A 70 -2.99 20.61 -1.13
CA PHE A 70 -3.98 20.19 -0.11
C PHE A 70 -3.47 20.43 1.32
N LYS A 71 -2.19 20.23 1.57
CA LYS A 71 -1.56 20.53 2.86
C LYS A 71 -1.65 22.03 3.20
N GLU A 72 -1.40 22.92 2.23
CA GLU A 72 -1.52 24.37 2.41
C GLU A 72 -2.96 24.81 2.68
N GLN A 73 -3.94 24.09 2.11
CA GLN A 73 -5.36 24.29 2.37
C GLN A 73 -5.85 23.71 3.70
N GLY A 74 -4.97 23.12 4.51
CA GLY A 74 -5.33 22.51 5.79
C GLY A 74 -6.18 21.23 5.68
N VAL A 75 -6.15 20.56 4.51
CA VAL A 75 -6.90 19.31 4.29
C VAL A 75 -6.17 18.14 4.95
N ASP A 76 -6.87 17.38 5.78
CA ASP A 76 -6.33 16.13 6.36
C ASP A 76 -6.38 15.00 5.31
N LEU A 77 -5.19 14.56 4.87
CA LEU A 77 -5.05 13.59 3.82
C LEU A 77 -4.96 12.17 4.40
N LYS A 78 -5.76 11.26 3.82
CA LYS A 78 -5.73 9.83 4.13
C LYS A 78 -5.41 9.02 2.87
N VAL A 79 -4.41 8.15 2.96
CA VAL A 79 -4.04 7.23 1.87
C VAL A 79 -4.67 5.87 2.15
N ILE A 80 -5.42 5.34 1.19
CA ILE A 80 -6.16 4.09 1.32
C ILE A 80 -5.75 3.17 0.16
N SER A 81 -5.06 2.06 0.47
CA SER A 81 -4.57 1.10 -0.52
C SER A 81 -4.91 -0.35 -0.13
N GLY A 82 -4.98 -1.22 -1.14
CA GLY A 82 -5.01 -2.67 -0.95
C GLY A 82 -3.62 -3.28 -0.75
N ASP A 83 -2.55 -2.50 -0.98
CA ASP A 83 -1.17 -2.94 -0.89
C ASP A 83 -0.64 -2.99 0.55
N ASP A 84 0.56 -3.53 0.73
CA ASP A 84 1.22 -3.60 2.03
C ASP A 84 1.40 -2.20 2.64
N PRO A 85 1.01 -1.99 3.92
CA PRO A 85 1.00 -0.67 4.54
C PRO A 85 2.39 -0.01 4.62
N ARG A 86 3.46 -0.77 4.71
CA ARG A 86 4.84 -0.24 4.74
C ARG A 86 5.23 0.34 3.39
N THR A 87 4.92 -0.39 2.31
CA THR A 87 5.16 0.07 0.94
C THR A 87 4.38 1.34 0.65
N VAL A 88 3.09 1.37 1.02
CA VAL A 88 2.23 2.55 0.84
C VAL A 88 2.72 3.74 1.65
N SER A 89 3.16 3.53 2.89
CA SER A 89 3.76 4.55 3.76
C SER A 89 5.03 5.14 3.13
N GLY A 90 5.91 4.30 2.59
CA GLY A 90 7.12 4.74 1.89
C GLY A 90 6.80 5.66 0.70
N ILE A 91 5.86 5.25 -0.16
CA ILE A 91 5.41 6.05 -1.31
C ILE A 91 4.74 7.35 -0.84
N ALA A 92 3.87 7.29 0.17
CA ALA A 92 3.21 8.46 0.72
C ALA A 92 4.20 9.48 1.29
N SER A 93 5.26 9.01 1.96
CA SER A 93 6.36 9.87 2.46
C SER A 93 7.11 10.57 1.33
N GLN A 94 7.40 9.85 0.24
CA GLN A 94 8.10 10.41 -0.92
C GLN A 94 7.33 11.56 -1.59
N VAL A 95 5.99 11.50 -1.59
CA VAL A 95 5.15 12.57 -2.16
C VAL A 95 4.75 13.64 -1.14
N GLY A 96 5.22 13.53 0.11
CA GLY A 96 5.02 14.54 1.15
C GLY A 96 3.67 14.49 1.87
N VAL A 97 3.01 13.33 1.92
CA VAL A 97 1.79 13.15 2.73
C VAL A 97 2.13 13.36 4.21
N PRO A 98 1.42 14.26 4.92
CA PRO A 98 1.66 14.49 6.34
C PRO A 98 1.46 13.23 7.18
N ARG A 99 2.37 12.96 8.11
CA ARG A 99 2.32 11.79 9.01
C ARG A 99 2.22 10.45 8.26
N ALA A 100 2.88 10.34 7.10
CA ALA A 100 2.85 9.11 6.29
C ALA A 100 3.41 7.89 7.05
N GLU A 101 4.29 8.10 8.03
CA GLU A 101 4.83 7.09 8.94
C GLU A 101 3.77 6.52 9.89
N ALA A 102 2.66 7.23 10.12
CA ALA A 102 1.52 6.74 10.87
C ALA A 102 0.62 5.89 9.97
N TYR A 103 0.97 4.63 9.83
CA TYR A 103 0.24 3.65 9.02
C TYR A 103 -0.38 2.54 9.85
N VAL A 104 -1.41 1.88 9.30
CA VAL A 104 -2.07 0.72 9.89
C VAL A 104 -2.37 -0.35 8.84
N ASP A 105 -2.26 -1.61 9.25
CA ASP A 105 -2.76 -2.76 8.48
C ASP A 105 -4.26 -2.89 8.74
N ALA A 106 -5.08 -2.62 7.71
CA ALA A 106 -6.54 -2.66 7.86
C ALA A 106 -7.09 -4.06 8.15
N THR A 107 -6.32 -5.13 7.96
CA THR A 107 -6.72 -6.49 8.36
C THR A 107 -6.81 -6.66 9.87
N THR A 108 -6.17 -5.79 10.65
CA THR A 108 -6.23 -5.79 12.12
C THR A 108 -7.43 -5.03 12.69
N LEU A 109 -8.17 -4.29 11.84
CA LEU A 109 -9.34 -3.51 12.24
C LEU A 109 -10.58 -4.39 12.16
N ALA A 110 -11.07 -4.83 13.31
CA ALA A 110 -12.12 -5.85 13.39
C ALA A 110 -13.53 -5.35 13.06
N ASP A 111 -13.82 -4.08 13.35
CA ASP A 111 -15.14 -3.47 13.23
C ASP A 111 -15.09 -1.98 12.88
N ASP A 112 -16.26 -1.38 12.69
CA ASP A 112 -16.39 0.04 12.35
C ASP A 112 -15.89 0.97 13.46
N ALA A 113 -15.94 0.56 14.72
CA ALA A 113 -15.43 1.35 15.83
C ALA A 113 -13.90 1.39 15.80
N ALA A 114 -13.24 0.26 15.53
CA ALA A 114 -11.79 0.20 15.34
C ALA A 114 -11.35 1.02 14.11
N ILE A 115 -12.13 1.00 13.03
CA ILE A 115 -11.89 1.84 11.84
C ILE A 115 -12.00 3.32 12.20
N ALA A 116 -13.01 3.71 12.97
CA ALA A 116 -13.22 5.09 13.41
C ALA A 116 -12.04 5.63 14.23
N GLU A 117 -11.58 4.86 15.21
CA GLU A 117 -10.38 5.21 16.01
C GLU A 117 -9.13 5.29 15.13
N ALA A 118 -8.96 4.35 14.20
CA ALA A 118 -7.83 4.33 13.31
C ALA A 118 -7.77 5.57 12.40
N ILE A 119 -8.90 6.09 11.92
CA ILE A 119 -8.95 7.29 11.07
C ILE A 119 -8.39 8.51 11.79
N GLU A 120 -8.61 8.65 13.09
CA GLU A 120 -8.07 9.74 13.89
C GLU A 120 -6.54 9.65 14.08
N ARG A 121 -5.99 8.43 14.14
CA ARG A 121 -4.60 8.15 14.49
C ARG A 121 -3.68 8.03 13.30
N TYR A 122 -4.15 7.42 12.20
CA TYR A 122 -3.33 7.02 11.07
C TYR A 122 -3.62 7.84 9.82
N SER A 123 -2.59 8.08 9.03
CA SER A 123 -2.70 8.75 7.73
C SER A 123 -2.68 7.75 6.57
N VAL A 124 -2.14 6.55 6.77
CA VAL A 124 -2.00 5.52 5.74
C VAL A 124 -2.66 4.22 6.18
N PHE A 125 -3.52 3.69 5.31
CA PHE A 125 -4.24 2.43 5.48
C PHE A 125 -3.82 1.47 4.38
N GLY A 126 -3.16 0.38 4.74
CA GLY A 126 -2.78 -0.70 3.82
C GLY A 126 -3.66 -1.93 3.98
N ARG A 127 -3.64 -2.83 3.00
CA ARG A 127 -4.44 -4.07 2.92
C ARG A 127 -5.93 -3.88 3.15
N VAL A 128 -6.45 -2.72 2.71
CA VAL A 128 -7.85 -2.33 2.88
C VAL A 128 -8.74 -3.15 1.94
N LYS A 129 -9.73 -3.83 2.51
CA LYS A 129 -10.76 -4.55 1.75
C LYS A 129 -11.82 -3.58 1.19
N PRO A 130 -12.55 -3.96 0.11
CA PRO A 130 -13.56 -3.09 -0.50
C PRO A 130 -14.62 -2.57 0.49
N GLU A 131 -15.06 -3.41 1.44
CA GLU A 131 -16.06 -3.08 2.46
C GLU A 131 -15.51 -2.00 3.42
N GLN A 132 -14.28 -2.19 3.92
CA GLN A 132 -13.60 -1.23 4.79
C GLN A 132 -13.33 0.10 4.07
N LYS A 133 -13.01 0.06 2.76
CA LYS A 133 -12.80 1.26 1.95
C LYS A 133 -14.05 2.14 1.91
N LYS A 134 -15.24 1.52 1.86
CA LYS A 134 -16.51 2.25 1.93
C LYS A 134 -16.71 2.89 3.30
N ALA A 135 -16.45 2.16 4.39
CA ALA A 135 -16.55 2.69 5.76
C ALA A 135 -15.60 3.87 6.00
N ILE A 136 -14.32 3.75 5.60
CA ILE A 136 -13.33 4.82 5.74
C ILE A 136 -13.75 6.08 4.94
N ARG A 137 -14.26 5.92 3.72
CA ARG A 137 -14.68 7.04 2.86
C ARG A 137 -15.95 7.75 3.32
N SER A 138 -16.86 7.02 3.97
CA SER A 138 -18.12 7.58 4.48
C SER A 138 -17.97 8.21 5.86
N TRP A 139 -16.79 8.13 6.48
CA TRP A 139 -16.52 8.76 7.77
C TRP A 139 -16.68 10.28 7.63
N PRO A 140 -17.52 10.92 8.48
CA PRO A 140 -17.74 12.36 8.39
C PRO A 140 -16.42 13.11 8.63
N PRO A 141 -16.03 14.05 7.75
CA PRO A 141 -14.85 14.87 7.98
C PRO A 141 -15.08 15.67 9.26
N GLY A 142 -14.25 15.41 10.27
CA GLY A 142 -14.16 16.28 11.43
C GLY A 142 -15.10 16.00 12.59
N ALA A 143 -15.07 14.79 13.16
CA ALA A 143 -15.57 14.62 14.53
C ALA A 143 -14.78 15.47 15.56
N LYS A 144 -13.64 16.07 15.18
CA LYS A 144 -12.86 17.02 15.99
C LYS A 144 -12.35 18.27 15.28
N GLY A 145 -12.84 18.56 14.08
CA GLY A 145 -12.43 19.73 13.28
C GLY A 145 -13.55 20.72 13.00
N GLN A 146 -14.58 20.81 13.82
CA GLN A 146 -15.42 21.98 13.81
C GLN A 146 -14.58 23.15 14.39
N HIS A 147 -13.95 23.91 13.51
CA HIS A 147 -13.72 25.30 13.78
C HIS A 147 -15.08 25.89 14.15
N ARG A 148 -15.30 26.08 15.45
CA ARG A 148 -16.32 27.03 15.92
C ARG A 148 -16.00 28.34 15.24
N GLY A 149 -16.72 28.64 14.18
CA GLY A 149 -16.82 29.99 13.68
C GLY A 149 -17.12 30.86 14.88
N HIS A 150 -16.24 31.77 15.16
CA HIS A 150 -16.43 32.81 16.15
C HIS A 150 -17.58 33.67 15.64
N ASP A 151 -18.80 33.38 16.11
CA ASP A 151 -19.94 34.25 15.96
C ASP A 151 -19.68 35.53 16.76
N GLY A 152 -18.98 36.47 16.13
CA GLY A 152 -18.95 37.84 16.58
C GLY A 152 -20.29 38.50 16.40
N ARG A 153 -21.25 38.20 17.26
CA ARG A 153 -22.37 39.13 17.54
C ARG A 153 -22.06 39.84 18.82
N THR A 154 -21.51 41.00 18.69
CA THR A 154 -21.63 42.08 19.66
C THR A 154 -22.93 42.80 19.42
N ALA A 155 -23.78 42.80 20.42
CA ALA A 155 -24.89 43.77 20.56
C ALA A 155 -24.35 45.17 20.85
#